data_452ed7779cd7d11d1ca62a7b3db1617d
#
_entry.id   452ed7779cd7d11d1ca62a7b3db1617d
#
_cell.length_a   1.000
_cell.length_b   1.000
_cell.length_c   1.000
_cell.angle_alpha   90.00
_cell.angle_beta   90.00
_cell.angle_gamma   90.00
#
_symmetry.space_group_name_H-M   'P 1'
#
loop_
_entity.id
_entity.type
_entity.pdbx_description
1 polymer ?
#
loop_
_entity_poly.entity_id
_entity_poly.type
_entity_poly.pdbx_seq_one_letter_code
_entity_poly.pdbx_strand_id
1 'polypeptide(L)'
;MKQKKTMLIMVIVLAVLLALYGGLKAWNSHSEKQKKAKEDKEKVSLVDVKSLKSFAYESDGSKMSFTKDDGEWVYDEDDGVRLNQSTIKSTAKEITGLTAVRKLSDPDEKADYGLDSSDYTVTYTAKDLSLIHISEPTRLLSIS
;
A
#
# COMPACT_ATOMS: atom_id res chain seq x y z
N MET A 1 28.02 51.56 23.98
CA MET A 1 28.51 50.17 24.25
C MET A 1 27.40 49.17 24.58
N LYS A 2 26.27 49.54 25.16
CA LYS A 2 25.16 48.63 25.53
C LYS A 2 24.48 47.97 24.33
N GLN A 3 24.24 48.68 23.24
CA GLN A 3 23.60 48.14 22.06
C GLN A 3 24.35 46.99 21.36
N LYS A 4 25.68 47.07 21.30
CA LYS A 4 26.51 45.96 20.72
C LYS A 4 26.43 44.69 21.53
N LYS A 5 26.33 44.76 22.85
CA LYS A 5 26.19 43.60 23.73
C LYS A 5 24.79 42.92 23.56
N THR A 6 23.73 43.75 23.43
CA THR A 6 22.37 43.26 23.20
C THR A 6 22.26 42.56 21.85
N MET A 7 22.87 43.15 20.79
CA MET A 7 22.91 42.56 19.46
C MET A 7 23.65 41.21 19.46
N LEU A 8 24.78 41.11 20.18
CA LEU A 8 25.55 39.87 20.30
C LEU A 8 24.75 38.78 21.00
N ILE A 9 24.03 39.11 22.09
CA ILE A 9 23.16 38.18 22.81
C ILE A 9 22.05 37.67 21.91
N MET A 10 21.40 38.55 21.12
CA MET A 10 20.35 38.12 20.14
C MET A 10 20.88 37.13 19.10
N VAL A 11 22.08 37.37 18.58
CA VAL A 11 22.70 36.47 17.60
C VAL A 11 23.00 35.09 18.24
N ILE A 12 23.47 35.08 19.48
CA ILE A 12 23.76 33.81 20.19
C ILE A 12 22.45 33.04 20.43
N VAL A 13 21.38 33.71 20.89
CA VAL A 13 20.07 33.09 21.10
C VAL A 13 19.53 32.50 19.80
N LEU A 14 19.63 33.25 18.70
CA LEU A 14 19.20 32.77 17.39
C LEU A 14 20.00 31.53 16.96
N ALA A 15 21.31 31.53 17.14
CA ALA A 15 22.17 30.40 16.81
C ALA A 15 21.80 29.14 17.63
N VAL A 16 21.50 29.30 18.92
CA VAL A 16 21.06 28.20 19.80
C VAL A 16 19.70 27.64 19.34
N LEU A 17 18.75 28.51 18.99
CA LEU A 17 17.45 28.07 18.50
C LEU A 17 17.56 27.31 17.18
N LEU A 18 18.42 27.75 16.26
CA LEU A 18 18.68 27.04 15.01
C LEU A 18 19.33 25.67 15.25
N ALA A 19 20.27 25.59 16.19
CA ALA A 19 20.90 24.32 16.56
C ALA A 19 19.92 23.32 17.18
N LEU A 20 19.03 23.81 18.05
CA LEU A 20 17.97 22.98 18.66
C LEU A 20 16.96 22.49 17.61
N TYR A 21 16.54 23.38 16.70
CA TYR A 21 15.63 23.00 15.60
C TYR A 21 16.27 21.97 14.67
N GLY A 22 17.52 22.18 14.28
CA GLY A 22 18.27 21.24 13.44
C GLY A 22 18.44 19.87 14.11
N GLY A 23 18.76 19.86 15.41
CA GLY A 23 18.90 18.65 16.21
C GLY A 23 17.59 17.87 16.33
N LEU A 24 16.48 18.53 16.63
CA LEU A 24 15.15 17.90 16.71
C LEU A 24 14.70 17.36 15.34
N LYS A 25 14.92 18.10 14.27
CA LYS A 25 14.57 17.66 12.91
C LYS A 25 15.39 16.43 12.48
N ALA A 26 16.69 16.42 12.77
CA ALA A 26 17.56 15.28 12.49
C ALA A 26 17.16 14.04 13.30
N TRP A 27 16.83 14.21 14.58
CA TRP A 27 16.37 13.12 15.45
C TRP A 27 15.05 12.54 14.95
N ASN A 28 14.07 13.39 14.62
CA ASN A 28 12.76 12.96 14.12
C ASN A 28 12.91 12.20 12.78
N SER A 29 13.70 12.72 11.86
CA SER A 29 14.00 12.07 10.58
C SER A 29 14.68 10.71 10.75
N HIS A 30 15.58 10.57 11.74
CA HIS A 30 16.25 9.30 12.02
C HIS A 30 15.27 8.28 12.63
N SER A 31 14.41 8.72 13.54
CA SER A 31 13.36 7.89 14.16
C SER A 31 12.34 7.38 13.13
N GLU A 32 11.91 8.24 12.20
CA GLU A 32 11.00 7.84 11.11
C GLU A 32 11.63 6.82 10.17
N LYS A 33 12.91 6.99 9.82
CA LYS A 33 13.63 6.02 8.99
C LYS A 33 13.75 4.65 9.67
N GLN A 34 13.99 4.63 10.98
CA GLN A 34 14.05 3.38 11.72
C GLN A 34 12.67 2.70 11.84
N LYS A 35 11.60 3.47 12.03
CA LYS A 35 10.23 2.93 12.07
C LYS A 35 9.86 2.32 10.71
N LYS A 36 10.06 3.06 9.62
CA LYS A 36 9.83 2.54 8.24
C LYS A 36 10.67 1.30 7.93
N ALA A 37 11.93 1.27 8.33
CA ALA A 37 12.80 0.11 8.12
C ALA A 37 12.38 -1.13 8.93
N LYS A 38 11.73 -0.96 10.09
CA LYS A 38 11.12 -2.07 10.85
C LYS A 38 9.82 -2.52 10.21
N GLU A 39 8.94 -1.61 9.83
CA GLU A 39 7.69 -1.90 9.14
C GLU A 39 7.94 -2.63 7.81
N ASP A 40 8.94 -2.20 7.03
CA ASP A 40 9.29 -2.85 5.76
C ASP A 40 9.87 -4.27 5.94
N LYS A 41 10.48 -4.56 7.09
CA LYS A 41 10.97 -5.91 7.42
C LYS A 41 9.85 -6.85 7.89
N GLU A 42 8.75 -6.33 8.40
CA GLU A 42 7.60 -7.10 8.85
C GLU A 42 6.57 -7.32 7.75
N LYS A 43 6.64 -6.55 6.66
CA LYS A 43 5.74 -6.72 5.52
C LYS A 43 5.94 -8.08 4.85
N VAL A 44 4.86 -8.82 4.76
CA VAL A 44 4.82 -10.10 4.05
C VAL A 44 4.13 -9.88 2.70
N SER A 45 4.80 -10.19 1.60
CA SER A 45 4.13 -10.17 0.29
C SER A 45 3.02 -11.19 0.27
N LEU A 46 1.79 -10.76 -0.02
CA LEU A 46 0.63 -11.64 -0.17
C LEU A 46 0.57 -12.23 -1.58
N VAL A 47 1.12 -11.51 -2.54
CA VAL A 47 1.09 -11.87 -3.95
C VAL A 47 2.52 -11.94 -4.46
N ASP A 48 3.02 -13.16 -4.70
CA ASP A 48 4.37 -13.39 -5.22
C ASP A 48 4.33 -13.68 -6.73
N VAL A 49 3.74 -12.73 -7.48
CA VAL A 49 3.67 -12.82 -8.94
C VAL A 49 4.13 -11.52 -9.58
N LYS A 50 4.91 -11.62 -10.65
CA LYS A 50 5.46 -10.46 -11.36
C LYS A 50 4.46 -9.81 -12.30
N SER A 51 3.49 -10.58 -12.80
CA SER A 51 2.48 -10.08 -13.72
C SER A 51 1.24 -10.94 -13.70
N LEU A 52 0.08 -10.31 -13.89
CA LEU A 52 -1.21 -10.97 -14.00
C LEU A 52 -1.50 -11.30 -15.47
N LYS A 53 -2.18 -12.41 -15.70
CA LYS A 53 -2.84 -12.76 -16.94
C LYS A 53 -4.28 -12.23 -16.96
N SER A 54 -4.99 -12.40 -15.85
CA SER A 54 -6.35 -11.89 -15.67
C SER A 54 -6.60 -11.56 -14.21
N PHE A 55 -7.59 -10.72 -13.95
CA PHE A 55 -8.16 -10.52 -12.63
C PHE A 55 -9.65 -10.21 -12.74
N ALA A 56 -10.37 -10.56 -11.69
CA ALA A 56 -11.79 -10.27 -11.57
C ALA A 56 -12.07 -9.67 -10.19
N TYR A 57 -13.00 -8.76 -10.17
CA TYR A 57 -13.51 -8.12 -8.96
C TYR A 57 -14.99 -8.44 -8.83
N GLU A 58 -15.41 -8.91 -7.68
CA GLU A 58 -16.80 -9.21 -7.35
C GLU A 58 -17.23 -8.39 -6.14
N SER A 59 -18.37 -7.70 -6.26
CA SER A 59 -18.99 -6.90 -5.22
C SER A 59 -20.49 -6.95 -5.36
N ASP A 60 -21.20 -7.21 -4.26
CA ASP A 60 -22.66 -7.24 -4.21
C ASP A 60 -23.30 -8.12 -5.31
N GLY A 61 -22.67 -9.26 -5.62
CA GLY A 61 -23.12 -10.17 -6.67
C GLY A 61 -22.84 -9.69 -8.11
N SER A 62 -22.21 -8.54 -8.28
CA SER A 62 -21.73 -8.06 -9.57
C SER A 62 -20.27 -8.42 -9.75
N LYS A 63 -19.95 -9.05 -10.87
CA LYS A 63 -18.58 -9.47 -11.21
C LYS A 63 -18.10 -8.70 -12.43
N MET A 64 -16.89 -8.17 -12.36
CA MET A 64 -16.17 -7.59 -13.50
C MET A 64 -14.88 -8.34 -13.69
N SER A 65 -14.63 -8.85 -14.89
CA SER A 65 -13.41 -9.59 -15.20
C SER A 65 -12.65 -8.96 -16.36
N PHE A 66 -11.33 -9.00 -16.25
CA PHE A 66 -10.41 -8.39 -17.18
C PHE A 66 -9.31 -9.38 -17.52
N THR A 67 -9.07 -9.57 -18.80
CA THR A 67 -7.99 -10.43 -19.30
C THR A 67 -6.99 -9.60 -20.10
N LYS A 68 -5.75 -9.98 -20.03
CA LYS A 68 -4.69 -9.36 -20.81
C LYS A 68 -4.48 -10.11 -22.12
N ASP A 69 -4.81 -9.46 -23.22
CA ASP A 69 -4.63 -9.95 -24.58
C ASP A 69 -3.65 -9.04 -25.34
N ASP A 70 -2.68 -9.61 -26.01
CA ASP A 70 -1.61 -8.91 -26.76
C ASP A 70 -0.96 -7.71 -26.05
N GLY A 71 -0.93 -7.77 -24.69
CA GLY A 71 -0.32 -6.71 -23.86
C GLY A 71 -1.28 -5.61 -23.43
N GLU A 72 -2.52 -5.63 -23.90
CA GLU A 72 -3.59 -4.74 -23.53
C GLU A 72 -4.63 -5.46 -22.65
N TRP A 73 -5.33 -4.71 -21.81
CA TRP A 73 -6.38 -5.24 -20.96
C TRP A 73 -7.71 -5.11 -21.69
N VAL A 74 -8.48 -6.19 -21.69
CA VAL A 74 -9.82 -6.29 -22.29
C VAL A 74 -10.83 -6.63 -21.20
N TYR A 75 -12.03 -6.08 -21.30
CA TYR A 75 -13.14 -6.45 -20.43
C TYR A 75 -13.81 -7.71 -20.98
N ASP A 76 -13.90 -8.77 -20.17
CA ASP A 76 -14.28 -10.09 -20.65
C ASP A 76 -15.77 -10.20 -21.03
N GLU A 77 -16.64 -9.33 -20.49
CA GLU A 77 -18.07 -9.36 -20.77
C GLU A 77 -18.44 -8.55 -22.03
N ASP A 78 -17.61 -7.58 -22.42
CA ASP A 78 -17.85 -6.75 -23.62
C ASP A 78 -16.51 -6.24 -24.16
N ASP A 79 -16.02 -6.83 -25.22
CA ASP A 79 -14.76 -6.49 -25.88
C ASP A 79 -14.81 -5.14 -26.63
N GLY A 80 -16.02 -4.61 -26.88
CA GLY A 80 -16.25 -3.29 -27.47
C GLY A 80 -15.98 -2.14 -26.49
N VAL A 81 -15.89 -2.40 -25.20
CA VAL A 81 -15.63 -1.38 -24.18
C VAL A 81 -14.18 -0.92 -24.22
N ARG A 82 -13.97 0.37 -24.48
CA ARG A 82 -12.63 0.97 -24.41
C ARG A 82 -12.21 1.23 -22.97
N LEU A 83 -11.29 0.41 -22.48
CA LEU A 83 -10.72 0.58 -21.14
C LEU A 83 -9.63 1.65 -21.12
N ASN A 84 -9.55 2.40 -20.01
CA ASN A 84 -8.39 3.20 -19.72
C ASN A 84 -7.23 2.29 -19.29
N GLN A 85 -6.35 1.96 -20.24
CA GLN A 85 -5.24 1.05 -20.05
C GLN A 85 -4.30 1.46 -18.92
N SER A 86 -4.13 2.75 -18.68
CA SER A 86 -3.30 3.25 -17.58
C SER A 86 -3.91 2.90 -16.22
N THR A 87 -5.21 3.09 -16.06
CA THR A 87 -5.93 2.77 -14.82
C THR A 87 -5.91 1.27 -14.55
N ILE A 88 -6.26 0.45 -15.53
CA ILE A 88 -6.27 -1.01 -15.38
C ILE A 88 -4.87 -1.57 -15.09
N LYS A 89 -3.83 -1.07 -15.74
CA LYS A 89 -2.43 -1.44 -15.44
C LYS A 89 -2.03 -1.06 -14.02
N SER A 90 -2.48 0.09 -13.51
CA SER A 90 -2.24 0.48 -12.11
C SER A 90 -2.94 -0.45 -11.14
N THR A 91 -4.22 -0.77 -11.36
CA THR A 91 -4.98 -1.73 -10.54
C THR A 91 -4.31 -3.10 -10.52
N ALA A 92 -3.93 -3.63 -11.68
CA ALA A 92 -3.21 -4.90 -11.77
C ALA A 92 -1.87 -4.88 -10.99
N LYS A 93 -1.17 -3.73 -11.00
CA LYS A 93 0.07 -3.54 -10.24
C LYS A 93 -0.19 -3.46 -8.73
N GLU A 94 -1.28 -2.85 -8.31
CA GLU A 94 -1.69 -2.82 -6.90
C GLU A 94 -1.99 -4.22 -6.39
N ILE A 95 -2.71 -5.05 -7.16
CA ILE A 95 -2.96 -6.45 -6.82
C ILE A 95 -1.65 -7.22 -6.65
N THR A 96 -0.69 -7.07 -7.57
CA THR A 96 0.61 -7.75 -7.44
C THR A 96 1.50 -7.18 -6.34
N GLY A 97 1.24 -5.97 -5.89
CA GLY A 97 1.95 -5.28 -4.81
C GLY A 97 1.34 -5.43 -3.43
N LEU A 98 0.29 -6.24 -3.27
CA LEU A 98 -0.36 -6.43 -1.98
C LEU A 98 0.59 -7.03 -0.95
N THR A 99 0.67 -6.37 0.21
CA THR A 99 1.51 -6.80 1.32
C THR A 99 0.71 -6.81 2.62
N ALA A 100 0.92 -7.82 3.45
CA ALA A 100 0.40 -7.84 4.80
C ALA A 100 1.36 -7.10 5.75
N VAL A 101 0.80 -6.40 6.72
CA VAL A 101 1.59 -5.70 7.75
C VAL A 101 2.32 -6.69 8.64
N ARG A 102 1.70 -7.85 8.91
CA ARG A 102 2.29 -8.91 9.74
C ARG A 102 1.62 -10.25 9.47
N LYS A 103 2.32 -11.33 9.81
CA LYS A 103 1.77 -12.68 9.90
C LYS A 103 1.33 -12.94 11.34
N LEU A 104 0.13 -13.48 11.53
CA LEU A 104 -0.34 -13.93 12.84
C LEU A 104 0.30 -15.28 13.18
N SER A 105 0.78 -15.43 14.42
CA SER A 105 1.43 -16.68 14.87
C SER A 105 0.44 -17.75 15.28
N ASP A 106 -0.71 -17.34 15.80
CA ASP A 106 -1.79 -18.20 16.28
C ASP A 106 -3.12 -17.52 15.95
N PRO A 107 -3.60 -17.67 14.70
CA PRO A 107 -4.81 -17.00 14.26
C PRO A 107 -6.07 -17.74 14.79
N ASP A 108 -7.06 -16.97 15.19
CA ASP A 108 -8.41 -17.43 15.44
C ASP A 108 -9.07 -17.94 14.15
N GLU A 109 -10.32 -18.38 14.21
CA GLU A 109 -11.05 -18.83 13.04
C GLU A 109 -11.29 -17.69 12.04
N LYS A 110 -11.41 -18.02 10.76
CA LYS A 110 -11.62 -17.00 9.70
C LYS A 110 -12.86 -16.16 9.94
N ALA A 111 -13.90 -16.73 10.53
CA ALA A 111 -15.15 -16.05 10.88
C ALA A 111 -14.92 -14.91 11.88
N ASP A 112 -13.99 -15.06 12.82
CA ASP A 112 -13.67 -14.04 13.83
C ASP A 112 -13.05 -12.77 13.19
N TYR A 113 -12.48 -12.93 12.00
CA TYR A 113 -11.95 -11.84 11.19
C TYR A 113 -12.94 -11.34 10.11
N GLY A 114 -14.14 -11.91 10.03
CA GLY A 114 -15.13 -11.58 9.01
C GLY A 114 -14.74 -12.03 7.60
N LEU A 115 -13.92 -13.08 7.48
CA LEU A 115 -13.41 -13.59 6.21
C LEU A 115 -14.27 -14.69 5.59
N ASP A 116 -15.33 -15.11 6.26
CA ASP A 116 -16.28 -16.14 5.82
C ASP A 116 -17.39 -15.57 4.93
N SER A 117 -17.69 -14.26 5.06
CA SER A 117 -18.67 -13.54 4.25
C SER A 117 -18.07 -12.20 3.81
N SER A 118 -17.29 -12.22 2.76
CA SER A 118 -16.68 -11.00 2.20
C SER A 118 -17.60 -10.38 1.15
N ASP A 119 -17.93 -9.09 1.32
CA ASP A 119 -18.69 -8.31 0.32
C ASP A 119 -17.87 -8.04 -0.94
N TYR A 120 -16.55 -8.19 -0.84
CA TYR A 120 -15.62 -7.93 -1.93
C TYR A 120 -14.65 -9.08 -2.10
N THR A 121 -14.56 -9.59 -3.31
CA THR A 121 -13.61 -10.65 -3.66
C THR A 121 -12.81 -10.26 -4.88
N VAL A 122 -11.49 -10.39 -4.78
CA VAL A 122 -10.59 -10.23 -5.92
C VAL A 122 -9.99 -11.59 -6.26
N THR A 123 -10.23 -12.03 -7.49
CA THR A 123 -9.65 -13.25 -8.04
C THR A 123 -8.65 -12.87 -9.10
N TYR A 124 -7.49 -13.48 -9.11
CA TYR A 124 -6.49 -13.21 -10.15
C TYR A 124 -5.82 -14.48 -10.64
N THR A 125 -5.36 -14.46 -11.88
CA THR A 125 -4.55 -15.51 -12.48
C THR A 125 -3.18 -14.95 -12.83
N ALA A 126 -2.16 -15.55 -12.29
CA ALA A 126 -0.78 -15.23 -12.63
C ALA A 126 -0.44 -15.73 -14.05
N LYS A 127 0.55 -15.10 -14.68
CA LYS A 127 1.02 -15.54 -16.00
C LYS A 127 1.57 -16.99 -15.96
N ASP A 128 2.03 -17.45 -14.80
CA ASP A 128 2.60 -18.79 -14.57
C ASP A 128 1.56 -19.82 -14.06
N LEU A 129 0.24 -19.59 -14.28
CA LEU A 129 -0.86 -20.57 -14.13
C LEU A 129 -1.31 -20.92 -12.71
N SER A 130 -1.13 -20.10 -11.71
CA SER A 130 -1.79 -20.29 -10.41
C SER A 130 -3.01 -19.39 -10.25
N LEU A 131 -4.19 -20.00 -10.04
CA LEU A 131 -5.41 -19.27 -9.68
C LEU A 131 -5.40 -19.02 -8.16
N ILE A 132 -5.46 -17.76 -7.75
CA ILE A 132 -5.45 -17.37 -6.35
C ILE A 132 -6.67 -16.48 -6.07
N HIS A 133 -7.38 -16.79 -4.96
CA HIS A 133 -8.49 -16.00 -4.46
C HIS A 133 -8.04 -15.19 -3.25
N ILE A 134 -8.32 -13.91 -3.26
CA ILE A 134 -8.16 -13.02 -2.09
C ILE A 134 -9.54 -12.51 -1.71
N SER A 135 -9.97 -12.84 -0.49
CA SER A 135 -11.19 -12.30 0.10
C SER A 135 -10.80 -11.31 1.18
N GLU A 136 -11.23 -10.06 1.07
CA GLU A 136 -10.96 -9.02 2.06
C GLU A 136 -12.24 -8.66 2.83
N PRO A 137 -12.22 -8.69 4.17
CA PRO A 137 -13.25 -8.03 4.95
C PRO A 137 -13.09 -6.53 4.84
N THR A 138 -14.16 -5.82 4.61
CA THR A 138 -14.27 -4.37 4.32
C THR A 138 -13.66 -3.44 5.38
N ARG A 139 -13.04 -3.95 6.44
CA ARG A 139 -12.56 -3.19 7.60
C ARG A 139 -11.05 -3.06 7.77
N LEU A 140 -10.23 -3.64 6.93
CA LEU A 140 -8.77 -3.65 7.13
C LEU A 140 -7.96 -2.77 6.16
N LEU A 141 -8.59 -1.99 5.32
CA LEU A 141 -7.91 -0.96 4.51
C LEU A 141 -8.06 0.42 5.13
N SER A 142 -7.59 0.59 6.37
CA SER A 142 -7.14 1.90 6.83
C SER A 142 -5.67 2.03 6.42
N ILE A 143 -5.47 2.47 5.20
CA ILE A 143 -4.16 2.91 4.73
C ILE A 143 -3.99 4.36 5.21
N SER A 144 -3.11 4.56 6.18
CA SER A 144 -2.53 5.87 6.48
C SER A 144 -1.29 6.06 5.66
#